data_ae672b8a727850672231228d36782eae
#
_entry.id   ae672b8a727850672231228d36782eae
#
_cell.length_a   1.000
_cell.length_b   1.000
_cell.length_c   1.000
_cell.angle_alpha   90.00
_cell.angle_beta   90.00
_cell.angle_gamma   90.00
#
_symmetry.space_group_name_H-M   'P 1'
#
loop_
_entity.id
_entity.type
_entity.pdbx_description
1 polymer ?
#
loop_
_entity_poly.entity_id
_entity_poly.type
_entity_poly.pdbx_seq_one_letter_code
_entity_poly.pdbx_strand_id
1 'polypeptide(L)'
;MNILEKKTMKVRETIKYDEGKPCLSDVPQLTLMSVAKVFNYGANKYSKFNYSHGTNWLRYYDAAQRHMSSWMTGEDIDESTHNHIDHAIASLMMLRENIHLERGDDDRNDIYKQQQLKLEFND
;
A
#
# COMPACT_ATOMS: atom_id res chain seq x y z
N MET A 1 10.83 -5.00 -39.67
CA MET A 1 12.11 -5.33 -38.99
C MET A 1 11.89 -6.53 -38.08
N ASN A 2 12.71 -7.57 -38.23
CA ASN A 2 12.60 -8.76 -37.38
C ASN A 2 13.39 -8.57 -36.07
N ILE A 3 13.24 -9.52 -35.15
CA ILE A 3 13.87 -9.43 -33.83
C ILE A 3 15.40 -9.36 -33.92
N LEU A 4 15.99 -10.09 -34.87
CA LEU A 4 17.44 -10.13 -35.03
C LEU A 4 17.98 -8.78 -35.53
N GLU A 5 17.31 -8.16 -36.47
CA GLU A 5 17.67 -6.84 -36.98
C GLU A 5 17.54 -5.77 -35.89
N LYS A 6 16.50 -5.84 -35.04
CA LYS A 6 16.35 -4.93 -33.90
C LYS A 6 17.51 -5.04 -32.94
N LYS A 7 18.01 -6.26 -32.67
CA LYS A 7 19.16 -6.47 -31.79
C LYS A 7 20.46 -5.93 -32.38
N THR A 8 20.65 -6.13 -33.69
CA THR A 8 21.89 -5.69 -34.37
C THR A 8 21.90 -4.19 -34.64
N MET A 9 20.74 -3.56 -34.69
CA MET A 9 20.63 -2.11 -34.93
C MET A 9 20.76 -1.26 -33.69
N LYS A 10 20.94 -1.86 -32.53
CA LYS A 10 21.15 -1.11 -31.29
C LYS A 10 22.51 -0.46 -31.31
N VAL A 11 22.58 0.80 -31.75
CA VAL A 11 23.81 1.52 -31.91
C VAL A 11 24.21 2.27 -30.65
N ARG A 12 23.21 2.76 -29.88
CA ARG A 12 23.44 3.55 -28.67
C ARG A 12 22.44 3.17 -27.60
N GLU A 13 22.89 3.19 -26.36
CA GLU A 13 22.01 3.07 -25.21
C GLU A 13 21.66 4.47 -24.68
N THR A 14 20.41 4.64 -24.27
CA THR A 14 20.02 5.85 -23.55
C THR A 14 20.71 5.86 -22.20
N ILE A 15 21.35 6.97 -21.89
CA ILE A 15 21.98 7.14 -20.59
C ILE A 15 20.94 7.60 -19.60
N LYS A 16 20.86 6.89 -18.45
CA LYS A 16 19.96 7.21 -17.34
C LYS A 16 20.75 7.16 -16.04
N TYR A 17 20.51 8.16 -15.19
CA TYR A 17 21.16 8.26 -13.89
C TYR A 17 20.17 7.83 -12.80
N ASP A 18 19.78 6.54 -12.83
CA ASP A 18 18.79 5.97 -11.92
C ASP A 18 19.36 4.98 -10.90
N GLU A 19 20.68 4.83 -10.85
CA GLU A 19 21.33 3.97 -9.87
C GLU A 19 20.97 4.39 -8.45
N GLY A 20 20.54 3.41 -7.64
CA GLY A 20 20.12 3.65 -6.25
C GLY A 20 18.71 4.20 -6.10
N LYS A 21 18.02 4.51 -7.19
CA LYS A 21 16.61 4.95 -7.14
C LYS A 21 15.68 3.75 -7.02
N PRO A 22 14.53 3.91 -6.33
CA PRO A 22 13.57 2.81 -6.22
C PRO A 22 13.06 2.33 -7.57
N CYS A 23 13.02 1.00 -7.74
CA CYS A 23 12.48 0.36 -8.94
C CYS A 23 11.01 0.00 -8.70
N LEU A 24 10.11 0.87 -9.11
CA LEU A 24 8.66 0.66 -8.93
C LEU A 24 8.17 -0.59 -9.65
N SER A 25 8.87 -1.02 -10.71
CA SER A 25 8.57 -2.25 -11.43
C SER A 25 8.81 -3.52 -10.62
N ASP A 26 9.54 -3.45 -9.50
CA ASP A 26 9.73 -4.58 -8.59
C ASP A 26 8.49 -4.85 -7.72
N VAL A 27 7.57 -3.88 -7.64
CA VAL A 27 6.33 -4.04 -6.87
C VAL A 27 5.41 -5.03 -7.59
N PRO A 28 4.74 -5.95 -6.84
CA PRO A 28 3.79 -6.89 -7.46
C PRO A 28 2.68 -6.16 -8.20
N GLN A 29 2.65 -6.28 -9.53
CA GLN A 29 1.78 -5.47 -10.40
C GLN A 29 0.31 -5.89 -10.35
N LEU A 30 0.03 -7.19 -10.24
CA LEU A 30 -1.35 -7.67 -10.15
C LEU A 30 -1.99 -7.17 -8.85
N THR A 31 -1.25 -7.21 -7.75
CA THR A 31 -1.75 -6.71 -6.46
C THR A 31 -1.87 -5.20 -6.47
N LEU A 32 -0.92 -4.48 -7.07
CA LEU A 32 -1.03 -3.04 -7.22
C LEU A 32 -2.33 -2.67 -7.95
N MET A 33 -2.67 -3.38 -9.00
CA MET A 33 -3.91 -3.16 -9.76
C MET A 33 -5.16 -3.44 -8.91
N SER A 34 -5.19 -4.55 -8.16
CA SER A 34 -6.34 -4.89 -7.34
C SER A 34 -6.51 -3.91 -6.17
N VAL A 35 -5.42 -3.45 -5.57
CA VAL A 35 -5.46 -2.41 -4.52
C VAL A 35 -5.92 -1.07 -5.09
N ALA A 36 -5.49 -0.72 -6.30
CA ALA A 36 -5.95 0.50 -6.97
C ALA A 36 -7.47 0.51 -7.15
N LYS A 37 -8.08 -0.65 -7.42
CA LYS A 37 -9.55 -0.78 -7.51
C LYS A 37 -10.22 -0.48 -6.17
N VAL A 38 -9.62 -0.85 -5.05
CA VAL A 38 -10.13 -0.50 -3.72
C VAL A 38 -10.10 1.02 -3.53
N PHE A 39 -9.03 1.67 -3.92
CA PHE A 39 -8.95 3.15 -3.87
C PHE A 39 -10.01 3.80 -4.75
N ASN A 40 -10.26 3.27 -5.94
CA ASN A 40 -11.29 3.77 -6.83
C ASN A 40 -12.69 3.65 -6.19
N TYR A 41 -12.96 2.51 -5.53
CA TYR A 41 -14.19 2.31 -4.80
C TYR A 41 -14.35 3.36 -3.68
N GLY A 42 -13.30 3.59 -2.90
CA GLY A 42 -13.30 4.61 -1.86
C GLY A 42 -13.50 6.03 -2.40
N ALA A 43 -12.89 6.35 -3.54
CA ALA A 43 -13.06 7.65 -4.18
C ALA A 43 -14.50 7.89 -4.61
N ASN A 44 -15.21 6.86 -5.05
CA ASN A 44 -16.63 6.95 -5.42
C ASN A 44 -17.54 7.03 -4.19
N LYS A 45 -17.19 6.30 -3.12
CA LYS A 45 -18.00 6.25 -1.89
C LYS A 45 -17.89 7.53 -1.06
N TYR A 46 -16.71 8.12 -0.98
CA TYR A 46 -16.41 9.30 -0.18
C TYR A 46 -16.06 10.48 -1.09
N SER A 47 -14.78 10.60 -1.42
CA SER A 47 -14.25 11.57 -2.37
C SER A 47 -12.84 11.15 -2.74
N LYS A 48 -12.37 11.65 -3.86
CA LYS A 48 -11.00 11.40 -4.28
C LYS A 48 -10.04 11.99 -3.24
N PHE A 49 -9.04 11.19 -2.83
CA PHE A 49 -8.05 11.58 -1.81
C PHE A 49 -8.63 11.83 -0.42
N ASN A 50 -9.82 11.28 -0.12
CA ASN A 50 -10.45 11.45 1.20
C ASN A 50 -9.50 11.08 2.35
N TYR A 51 -8.69 10.03 2.19
CA TYR A 51 -7.72 9.60 3.21
C TYR A 51 -6.70 10.67 3.57
N SER A 52 -6.44 11.64 2.69
CA SER A 52 -5.42 12.67 2.91
C SER A 52 -5.87 13.79 3.85
N HIS A 53 -7.14 13.80 4.26
CA HIS A 53 -7.63 14.79 5.22
C HIS A 53 -7.11 14.57 6.63
N GLY A 54 -6.62 13.37 6.92
CA GLY A 54 -6.09 13.02 8.23
C GLY A 54 -7.17 12.53 9.18
N THR A 55 -6.81 11.58 10.01
CA THR A 55 -7.62 11.04 11.11
C THR A 55 -6.68 10.37 12.10
N ASN A 56 -7.22 9.81 13.18
CA ASN A 56 -6.43 9.01 14.10
C ASN A 56 -5.86 7.78 13.38
N TRP A 57 -4.57 7.54 13.52
CA TRP A 57 -3.86 6.51 12.78
C TRP A 57 -4.33 5.10 13.11
N LEU A 58 -4.74 4.84 14.35
CA LEU A 58 -5.26 3.53 14.74
C LEU A 58 -6.53 3.13 13.98
N ARG A 59 -7.28 4.09 13.43
CA ARG A 59 -8.45 3.76 12.60
C ARG A 59 -8.05 2.96 11.37
N TYR A 60 -6.93 3.31 10.73
CA TYR A 60 -6.40 2.56 9.59
C TYR A 60 -5.85 1.21 10.02
N TYR A 61 -5.11 1.19 11.12
CA TYR A 61 -4.58 -0.06 11.69
C TYR A 61 -5.70 -1.04 12.00
N ASP A 62 -6.74 -0.57 12.70
CA ASP A 62 -7.87 -1.41 13.07
C ASP A 62 -8.63 -1.91 11.85
N ALA A 63 -8.84 -1.06 10.83
CA ALA A 63 -9.47 -1.47 9.58
C ALA A 63 -8.67 -2.56 8.88
N ALA A 64 -7.36 -2.41 8.79
CA ALA A 64 -6.48 -3.43 8.21
C ALA A 64 -6.59 -4.74 8.98
N GLN A 65 -6.56 -4.69 10.31
CA GLN A 65 -6.67 -5.87 11.16
C GLN A 65 -8.03 -6.57 10.98
N ARG A 66 -9.12 -5.81 10.91
CA ARG A 66 -10.45 -6.42 10.70
C ARG A 66 -10.52 -7.16 9.37
N HIS A 67 -9.98 -6.58 8.29
CA HIS A 67 -9.95 -7.25 6.99
C HIS A 67 -9.08 -8.50 7.01
N MET A 68 -7.92 -8.44 7.65
CA MET A 68 -7.05 -9.61 7.79
C MET A 68 -7.72 -10.72 8.60
N SER A 69 -8.44 -10.37 9.68
CA SER A 69 -9.15 -11.34 10.50
C SER A 69 -10.30 -11.99 9.73
N SER A 70 -11.04 -11.23 8.94
CA SER A 70 -12.11 -11.77 8.09
C SER A 70 -11.54 -12.75 7.07
N TRP A 71 -10.43 -12.41 6.44
CA TRP A 71 -9.76 -13.32 5.52
C TRP A 71 -9.28 -14.59 6.24
N MET A 72 -8.69 -14.45 7.42
CA MET A 72 -8.17 -15.58 8.21
C MET A 72 -9.26 -16.59 8.56
N THR A 73 -10.49 -16.12 8.75
CA THR A 73 -11.64 -16.97 9.07
C THR A 73 -12.38 -17.51 7.83
N GLY A 74 -11.83 -17.30 6.64
CA GLY A 74 -12.30 -17.91 5.41
C GLY A 74 -13.13 -17.02 4.50
N GLU A 75 -13.28 -15.75 4.80
CA GLU A 75 -14.00 -14.80 3.94
C GLU A 75 -13.01 -14.09 3.02
N ASP A 76 -13.04 -14.40 1.74
CA ASP A 76 -12.11 -13.78 0.78
C ASP A 76 -12.57 -12.41 0.34
N ILE A 77 -13.85 -12.25 0.04
CA ILE A 77 -14.45 -11.06 -0.56
C ILE A 77 -15.41 -10.44 0.44
N ASP A 78 -15.36 -9.12 0.58
CA ASP A 78 -16.31 -8.41 1.42
C ASP A 78 -17.53 -7.91 0.63
N GLU A 79 -18.41 -7.18 1.30
CA GLU A 79 -19.65 -6.62 0.72
C GLU A 79 -19.38 -5.66 -0.44
N SER A 80 -18.19 -5.04 -0.50
CA SER A 80 -17.78 -4.15 -1.59
C SER A 80 -17.37 -4.91 -2.84
N THR A 81 -17.35 -6.25 -2.81
CA THR A 81 -16.87 -7.16 -3.85
C THR A 81 -15.35 -7.16 -4.05
N HIS A 82 -14.61 -6.52 -3.17
CA HIS A 82 -13.15 -6.53 -3.19
C HIS A 82 -12.60 -7.51 -2.16
N ASN A 83 -11.41 -8.03 -2.43
CA ASN A 83 -10.73 -8.96 -1.54
C ASN A 83 -10.33 -8.27 -0.23
N HIS A 84 -10.54 -8.95 0.90
CA HIS A 84 -10.15 -8.43 2.21
C HIS A 84 -8.67 -8.08 2.31
N ILE A 85 -7.80 -8.85 1.67
CA ILE A 85 -6.35 -8.56 1.68
C ILE A 85 -6.07 -7.24 0.94
N ASP A 86 -6.74 -6.99 -0.18
CA ASP A 86 -6.59 -5.74 -0.91
C ASP A 86 -7.06 -4.55 -0.06
N HIS A 87 -8.16 -4.70 0.69
CA HIS A 87 -8.61 -3.69 1.65
C HIS A 87 -7.58 -3.46 2.76
N ALA A 88 -6.99 -4.52 3.29
CA ALA A 88 -5.98 -4.41 4.34
C ALA A 88 -4.75 -3.64 3.83
N ILE A 89 -4.29 -3.97 2.62
CA ILE A 89 -3.16 -3.27 1.99
C ILE A 89 -3.51 -1.81 1.77
N ALA A 90 -4.70 -1.52 1.24
CA ALA A 90 -5.15 -0.14 1.03
C ALA A 90 -5.17 0.67 2.34
N SER A 91 -5.68 0.08 3.42
CA SER A 91 -5.70 0.72 4.74
C SER A 91 -4.28 1.02 5.23
N LEU A 92 -3.34 0.09 5.07
CA LEU A 92 -1.95 0.29 5.45
C LEU A 92 -1.25 1.34 4.56
N MET A 93 -1.59 1.39 3.27
CA MET A 93 -1.08 2.42 2.38
C MET A 93 -1.58 3.81 2.79
N MET A 94 -2.85 3.94 3.17
CA MET A 94 -3.41 5.20 3.68
C MET A 94 -2.72 5.63 4.96
N LEU A 95 -2.51 4.69 5.88
CA LEU A 95 -1.76 4.96 7.11
C LEU A 95 -0.35 5.45 6.79
N ARG A 96 0.36 4.72 5.94
CA ARG A 96 1.74 5.06 5.60
C ARG A 96 1.84 6.42 4.92
N GLU A 97 0.91 6.75 4.02
CA GLU A 97 0.87 8.04 3.35
C GLU A 97 0.67 9.18 4.36
N ASN A 98 -0.24 9.00 5.32
CA ASN A 98 -0.48 10.00 6.35
C ASN A 98 0.73 10.17 7.28
N ILE A 99 1.48 9.11 7.54
CA ILE A 99 2.75 9.21 8.28
C ILE A 99 3.77 10.03 7.47
N HIS A 100 3.91 9.77 6.18
CA HIS A 100 4.80 10.56 5.32
C HIS A 100 4.44 12.05 5.32
N LEU A 101 3.14 12.35 5.24
CA LEU A 101 2.63 13.71 5.15
C LEU A 101 2.46 14.39 6.52
N GLU A 102 2.70 13.67 7.60
CA GLU A 102 2.47 14.13 8.96
C GLU A 102 1.04 14.65 9.16
N ARG A 103 0.08 13.91 8.61
CA ARG A 103 -1.35 14.22 8.72
C ARG A 103 -2.05 13.28 9.67
N GLY A 104 -3.03 13.82 10.42
CA GLY A 104 -3.75 13.08 11.44
C GLY A 104 -2.97 13.01 12.75
N ASP A 105 -3.44 12.16 13.64
CA ASP A 105 -2.91 12.03 14.99
C ASP A 105 -2.36 10.63 15.24
N ASP A 106 -1.16 10.57 15.76
CA ASP A 106 -0.57 9.34 16.27
C ASP A 106 -1.19 9.03 17.63
N ASP A 107 -2.25 8.24 17.63
CA ASP A 107 -2.98 7.84 18.83
C ASP A 107 -2.55 6.47 19.36
N ARG A 108 -1.34 6.00 18.99
CA ARG A 108 -0.76 4.81 19.58
C ARG A 108 -0.51 5.03 21.08
N ASN A 109 -0.53 3.91 21.82
CA ASN A 109 -0.32 3.95 23.27
C ASN A 109 0.99 4.68 23.63
N ASP A 110 0.90 5.73 24.46
CA ASP A 110 2.03 6.55 24.84
C ASP A 110 3.13 5.76 25.56
N ILE A 111 2.77 4.72 26.30
CA ILE A 111 3.74 3.86 26.98
C ILE A 111 4.69 3.24 25.94
N TYR A 112 4.15 2.72 24.87
CA TYR A 112 4.97 2.10 23.81
C TYR A 112 5.80 3.15 23.06
N LYS A 113 5.24 4.31 22.79
CA LYS A 113 5.94 5.39 22.09
C LYS A 113 7.10 5.94 22.91
N GLN A 114 6.86 6.21 24.20
CA GLN A 114 7.86 6.80 25.10
C GLN A 114 9.01 5.86 25.41
N GLN A 115 8.71 4.58 25.64
CA GLN A 115 9.71 3.59 26.00
C GLN A 115 10.33 2.93 24.78
N GLN A 116 9.76 3.14 23.60
CA GLN A 116 10.19 2.50 22.35
C GLN A 116 10.34 0.99 22.52
N LEU A 117 9.39 0.39 23.24
CA LEU A 117 9.38 -1.04 23.48
C LEU A 117 9.23 -1.77 22.15
N LYS A 118 10.09 -2.78 21.95
CA LYS A 118 10.01 -3.65 20.78
C LYS A 118 9.53 -5.02 21.24
N LEU A 119 8.61 -5.57 20.46
CA LEU A 119 8.24 -6.96 20.62
C LEU A 119 9.40 -7.81 20.08
N GLU A 120 9.85 -8.74 20.88
CA GLU A 120 10.89 -9.69 20.46
C GLU A 120 10.21 -10.93 19.93
N PHE A 121 10.29 -11.12 18.62
CA PHE A 121 9.85 -12.34 17.98
C PHE A 121 11.08 -13.10 17.53
N ASN A 122 11.14 -14.39 17.87
CA ASN A 122 12.19 -15.27 17.39
C ASN A 122 11.76 -15.81 16.02
N ASP A 123 12.57 -15.56 15.05
CA ASP A 123 12.36 -16.06 13.69
C ASP A 123 12.64 -17.56 13.61
#